data_db9150a22e0f302b9b59498600ce0b17
#
_entry.id   db9150a22e0f302b9b59498600ce0b17
#
_cell.length_a   1.000
_cell.length_b   1.000
_cell.length_c   1.000
_cell.angle_alpha   90.00
_cell.angle_beta   90.00
_cell.angle_gamma   90.00
#
_symmetry.space_group_name_H-M   'P 1'
#
loop_
_entity.id
_entity.type
_entity.pdbx_description
1 polymer ?
#
loop_
_entity_poly.entity_id
_entity_poly.type
_entity_poly.pdbx_seq_one_letter_code
_entity_poly.pdbx_strand_id
1 'polypeptide(L)'
;MKKLAFGLLLWSFLVAFVPARAQPTYGDPAAPVAGKVLGTVVHTQDAEELRYVILKRLTDRYADEKGIVVTQAEKDAYRKQVQDTLERDRERHAERRDELTRLLANASLSQANRKALESQLASENDFLAALAEPTGDPAEIASARDEVAAAFIRQWKINRALYQQYGGRIIFQQGGPEPLDAYRKFLEQQRAQGDFVIVNKQLERAFWRYYLNDAMHSFYPAGSKEEAQAFETPPWPSN
;
A
#
# COMPACT_ATOMS: atom_id res chain seq x y z
N MET A 1 -18.83 -80.21 -23.49
CA MET A 1 -17.77 -79.36 -23.99
C MET A 1 -18.35 -77.92 -24.17
N LYS A 2 -18.13 -77.06 -23.20
CA LYS A 2 -18.65 -75.68 -23.21
C LYS A 2 -17.47 -74.73 -23.58
N LYS A 3 -17.60 -74.02 -24.68
CA LYS A 3 -16.62 -73.03 -25.14
C LYS A 3 -16.91 -71.70 -24.43
N LEU A 4 -15.99 -71.25 -23.61
CA LEU A 4 -15.98 -69.87 -23.05
C LEU A 4 -15.39 -68.91 -24.10
N ALA A 5 -16.16 -67.90 -24.50
CA ALA A 5 -15.72 -66.83 -25.31
C ALA A 5 -15.19 -65.72 -24.39
N PHE A 6 -13.92 -65.34 -24.55
CA PHE A 6 -13.25 -64.20 -23.84
C PHE A 6 -13.50 -62.95 -24.62
N GLY A 7 -14.34 -62.07 -24.13
CA GLY A 7 -14.57 -60.76 -24.70
C GLY A 7 -13.53 -59.77 -24.18
N LEU A 8 -12.66 -59.27 -25.08
CA LEU A 8 -11.72 -58.16 -24.82
C LEU A 8 -12.49 -56.84 -24.90
N LEU A 9 -12.70 -56.20 -23.77
CA LEU A 9 -13.17 -54.82 -23.68
C LEU A 9 -11.99 -53.89 -23.87
N LEU A 10 -11.87 -53.29 -25.05
CA LEU A 10 -10.98 -52.15 -25.33
C LEU A 10 -11.55 -50.91 -24.68
N TRP A 11 -10.94 -50.46 -23.57
CA TRP A 11 -11.16 -49.16 -22.99
C TRP A 11 -10.39 -48.10 -23.82
N SER A 12 -11.08 -47.39 -24.71
CA SER A 12 -10.55 -46.24 -25.40
C SER A 12 -10.44 -45.06 -24.41
N PHE A 13 -9.24 -44.76 -23.95
CA PHE A 13 -8.96 -43.51 -23.21
C PHE A 13 -9.14 -42.34 -24.15
N LEU A 14 -10.27 -41.66 -24.08
CA LEU A 14 -10.48 -40.36 -24.71
C LEU A 14 -9.71 -39.32 -23.89
N VAL A 15 -8.47 -39.03 -24.30
CA VAL A 15 -7.69 -37.89 -23.76
C VAL A 15 -8.37 -36.62 -24.26
N ALA A 16 -9.23 -36.03 -23.41
CA ALA A 16 -9.80 -34.72 -23.66
C ALA A 16 -8.66 -33.71 -23.70
N PHE A 17 -8.37 -33.19 -24.91
CA PHE A 17 -7.43 -32.11 -25.12
C PHE A 17 -8.08 -30.83 -24.54
N VAL A 18 -7.79 -30.51 -23.28
CA VAL A 18 -8.15 -29.23 -22.69
C VAL A 18 -7.23 -28.18 -23.31
N PRO A 19 -7.72 -27.21 -24.10
CA PRO A 19 -6.87 -26.18 -24.67
C PRO A 19 -6.18 -25.45 -23.50
N ALA A 20 -4.87 -25.36 -23.56
CA ALA A 20 -4.09 -24.61 -22.60
C ALA A 20 -4.58 -23.14 -22.63
N ARG A 21 -5.31 -22.73 -21.61
CA ARG A 21 -5.66 -21.33 -21.42
C ARG A 21 -4.37 -20.53 -21.30
N ALA A 22 -4.23 -19.49 -22.13
CA ALA A 22 -3.13 -18.54 -21.98
C ALA A 22 -3.05 -18.07 -20.53
N GLN A 23 -1.87 -18.16 -19.93
CA GLN A 23 -1.68 -17.70 -18.56
C GLN A 23 -1.81 -16.17 -18.53
N PRO A 24 -2.51 -15.60 -17.54
CA PRO A 24 -2.54 -14.14 -17.41
C PRO A 24 -1.12 -13.61 -17.21
N THR A 25 -0.82 -12.48 -17.84
CA THR A 25 0.49 -11.82 -17.78
C THR A 25 0.35 -10.41 -17.21
N TYR A 26 1.39 -9.93 -16.56
CA TYR A 26 1.54 -8.55 -16.10
C TYR A 26 2.85 -7.97 -16.63
N GLY A 27 2.83 -6.70 -17.02
CA GLY A 27 3.99 -6.00 -17.60
C GLY A 27 4.10 -6.19 -19.10
N ASP A 28 5.21 -5.68 -19.66
CA ASP A 28 5.51 -5.80 -21.10
C ASP A 28 5.99 -7.24 -21.41
N PRO A 29 5.28 -8.01 -22.26
CA PRO A 29 5.70 -9.36 -22.63
C PRO A 29 7.10 -9.43 -23.29
N ALA A 30 7.61 -8.30 -23.81
CA ALA A 30 8.97 -8.22 -24.34
C ALA A 30 10.04 -8.15 -23.24
N ALA A 31 9.66 -7.76 -22.02
CA ALA A 31 10.56 -7.76 -20.88
C ALA A 31 10.80 -9.19 -20.36
N PRO A 32 11.96 -9.45 -19.71
CA PRO A 32 12.25 -10.75 -19.12
C PRO A 32 11.21 -11.16 -18.06
N VAL A 33 10.96 -12.47 -17.96
CA VAL A 33 10.14 -13.00 -16.86
C VAL A 33 10.89 -12.81 -15.55
N ALA A 34 10.30 -12.03 -14.64
CA ALA A 34 10.80 -11.80 -13.28
C ALA A 34 10.33 -12.89 -12.30
N GLY A 35 9.10 -13.36 -12.49
CA GLY A 35 8.49 -14.33 -11.60
C GLY A 35 7.05 -14.69 -12.00
N LYS A 36 6.35 -15.32 -11.04
CA LYS A 36 4.95 -15.70 -11.16
C LYS A 36 4.27 -15.52 -9.82
N VAL A 37 3.04 -15.02 -9.80
CA VAL A 37 2.21 -14.91 -8.60
C VAL A 37 0.77 -15.30 -8.91
N LEU A 38 0.21 -16.23 -8.14
CA LEU A 38 -1.18 -16.73 -8.27
C LEU A 38 -1.53 -17.07 -9.74
N GLY A 39 -0.62 -17.76 -10.42
CA GLY A 39 -0.81 -18.14 -11.81
C GLY A 39 -0.46 -17.07 -12.86
N THR A 40 -0.28 -15.80 -12.48
CA THR A 40 0.09 -14.71 -13.38
C THR A 40 1.60 -14.64 -13.56
N VAL A 41 2.06 -14.62 -14.80
CA VAL A 41 3.46 -14.37 -15.14
C VAL A 41 3.75 -12.86 -15.06
N VAL A 42 4.85 -12.49 -14.40
CA VAL A 42 5.27 -11.09 -14.23
C VAL A 42 6.51 -10.83 -15.06
N HIS A 43 6.41 -9.86 -15.96
CA HIS A 43 7.49 -9.40 -16.82
C HIS A 43 7.96 -8.03 -16.36
N THR A 44 9.13 -7.94 -15.78
CA THR A 44 9.75 -6.66 -15.35
C THR A 44 11.24 -6.84 -15.08
N GLN A 45 11.98 -5.74 -15.08
CA GLN A 45 13.36 -5.66 -14.58
C GLN A 45 13.44 -4.79 -13.31
N ASP A 46 12.31 -4.24 -12.86
CA ASP A 46 12.21 -3.39 -11.69
C ASP A 46 11.79 -4.19 -10.45
N ALA A 47 12.61 -4.12 -9.41
CA ALA A 47 12.35 -4.84 -8.16
C ALA A 47 11.17 -4.26 -7.36
N GLU A 48 10.94 -2.96 -7.44
CA GLU A 48 9.81 -2.30 -6.76
C GLU A 48 8.49 -2.66 -7.45
N GLU A 49 8.48 -2.65 -8.78
CA GLU A 49 7.32 -3.09 -9.56
C GLU A 49 7.00 -4.57 -9.27
N LEU A 50 8.02 -5.44 -9.26
CA LEU A 50 7.84 -6.85 -8.91
C LEU A 50 7.25 -7.01 -7.50
N ARG A 51 7.78 -6.26 -6.52
CA ARG A 51 7.28 -6.28 -5.14
C ARG A 51 5.84 -5.81 -5.08
N TYR A 52 5.52 -4.72 -5.74
CA TYR A 52 4.16 -4.20 -5.82
C TYR A 52 3.16 -5.24 -6.35
N VAL A 53 3.49 -5.88 -7.48
CA VAL A 53 2.59 -6.86 -8.11
C VAL A 53 2.39 -8.08 -7.23
N ILE A 54 3.47 -8.62 -6.65
CA ILE A 54 3.39 -9.77 -5.75
C ILE A 54 2.54 -9.42 -4.52
N LEU A 55 2.86 -8.32 -3.84
CA LEU A 55 2.13 -7.87 -2.66
C LEU A 55 0.66 -7.64 -2.96
N LYS A 56 0.38 -6.82 -3.98
CA LYS A 56 -1.00 -6.48 -4.33
C LYS A 56 -1.85 -7.73 -4.54
N ARG A 57 -1.37 -8.69 -5.34
CA ARG A 57 -2.15 -9.90 -5.63
C ARG A 57 -2.35 -10.79 -4.41
N LEU A 58 -1.30 -10.97 -3.60
CA LEU A 58 -1.39 -11.79 -2.39
C LEU A 58 -2.26 -11.14 -1.33
N THR A 59 -2.15 -9.83 -1.13
CA THR A 59 -2.97 -9.10 -0.16
C THR A 59 -4.41 -8.92 -0.63
N ASP A 60 -4.66 -8.81 -1.93
CA ASP A 60 -6.02 -8.82 -2.47
C ASP A 60 -6.71 -10.14 -2.15
N ARG A 61 -6.08 -11.28 -2.47
CA ARG A 61 -6.60 -12.60 -2.11
C ARG A 61 -6.80 -12.73 -0.59
N TYR A 62 -5.81 -12.34 0.20
CA TYR A 62 -5.91 -12.37 1.66
C TYR A 62 -7.09 -11.55 2.19
N ALA A 63 -7.31 -10.36 1.63
CA ALA A 63 -8.42 -9.52 2.01
C ALA A 63 -9.78 -10.15 1.67
N ASP A 64 -9.89 -10.78 0.51
CA ASP A 64 -11.09 -11.49 0.09
C ASP A 64 -11.36 -12.70 1.00
N GLU A 65 -10.35 -13.51 1.30
CA GLU A 65 -10.43 -14.65 2.22
C GLU A 65 -10.83 -14.26 3.66
N LYS A 66 -10.39 -13.06 4.10
CA LYS A 66 -10.73 -12.50 5.42
C LYS A 66 -12.03 -11.69 5.45
N GLY A 67 -12.69 -11.51 4.31
CA GLY A 67 -13.89 -10.68 4.22
C GLY A 67 -13.62 -9.20 4.53
N ILE A 68 -12.43 -8.69 4.20
CA ILE A 68 -12.06 -7.29 4.43
C ILE A 68 -12.76 -6.42 3.40
N VAL A 69 -13.78 -5.71 3.83
CA VAL A 69 -14.55 -4.77 3.01
C VAL A 69 -14.38 -3.34 3.53
N VAL A 70 -14.50 -2.37 2.65
CA VAL A 70 -14.54 -0.94 2.97
C VAL A 70 -15.97 -0.46 2.80
N THR A 71 -16.55 0.09 3.86
CA THR A 71 -17.91 0.60 3.85
C THR A 71 -17.96 2.07 3.43
N GLN A 72 -19.11 2.54 2.97
CA GLN A 72 -19.30 3.96 2.66
C GLN A 72 -19.12 4.84 3.90
N ALA A 73 -19.65 4.41 5.06
CA ALA A 73 -19.50 5.12 6.31
C ALA A 73 -18.02 5.33 6.72
N GLU A 74 -17.16 4.34 6.49
CA GLU A 74 -15.72 4.48 6.75
C GLU A 74 -15.07 5.47 5.79
N LYS A 75 -15.43 5.45 4.50
CA LYS A 75 -14.92 6.43 3.52
C LYS A 75 -15.35 7.85 3.90
N ASP A 76 -16.59 8.03 4.32
CA ASP A 76 -17.10 9.34 4.75
C ASP A 76 -16.37 9.85 6.00
N ALA A 77 -16.16 8.97 6.99
CA ALA A 77 -15.42 9.31 8.22
C ALA A 77 -13.95 9.66 7.92
N TYR A 78 -13.30 8.89 7.05
CA TYR A 78 -11.93 9.17 6.60
C TYR A 78 -11.83 10.52 5.87
N ARG A 79 -12.73 10.79 4.91
CA ARG A 79 -12.75 12.05 4.17
C ARG A 79 -12.95 13.24 5.10
N LYS A 80 -13.89 13.10 6.05
CA LYS A 80 -14.11 14.14 7.07
C LYS A 80 -12.84 14.39 7.90
N GLN A 81 -12.18 13.36 8.36
CA GLN A 81 -10.93 13.47 9.12
C GLN A 81 -9.82 14.18 8.31
N VAL A 82 -9.67 13.84 7.03
CA VAL A 82 -8.72 14.50 6.14
C VAL A 82 -9.08 15.97 5.96
N GLN A 83 -10.35 16.29 5.72
CA GLN A 83 -10.84 17.64 5.58
C GLN A 83 -10.56 18.48 6.84
N ASP A 84 -10.97 17.98 8.01
CA ASP A 84 -10.74 18.64 9.29
C ASP A 84 -9.24 18.89 9.57
N THR A 85 -8.38 17.99 9.10
CA THR A 85 -6.92 18.13 9.23
C THR A 85 -6.39 19.22 8.30
N LEU A 86 -6.81 19.21 7.03
CA LEU A 86 -6.42 20.23 6.06
C LEU A 86 -6.87 21.65 6.46
N GLU A 87 -8.08 21.76 7.03
CA GLU A 87 -8.57 23.05 7.54
C GLU A 87 -7.72 23.57 8.68
N ARG A 88 -7.41 22.74 9.68
CA ARG A 88 -6.51 23.12 10.78
C ARG A 88 -5.10 23.50 10.30
N ASP A 89 -4.58 22.80 9.31
CA ASP A 89 -3.28 23.10 8.74
C ASP A 89 -3.32 24.44 7.99
N ARG A 90 -4.37 24.72 7.20
CA ARG A 90 -4.57 26.02 6.54
C ARG A 90 -4.63 27.16 7.56
N GLU A 91 -5.42 27.02 8.62
CA GLU A 91 -5.53 28.03 9.68
C GLU A 91 -4.16 28.32 10.31
N ARG A 92 -3.45 27.26 10.74
CA ARG A 92 -2.13 27.40 11.37
C ARG A 92 -1.11 28.10 10.46
N HIS A 93 -1.05 27.69 9.18
CA HIS A 93 -0.13 28.29 8.22
C HIS A 93 -0.53 29.73 7.83
N ALA A 94 -1.84 30.03 7.77
CA ALA A 94 -2.33 31.39 7.55
C ALA A 94 -1.98 32.30 8.73
N GLU A 95 -2.15 31.87 9.97
CA GLU A 95 -1.74 32.60 11.17
C GLU A 95 -0.23 32.87 11.16
N ARG A 96 0.57 31.86 10.80
CA ARG A 96 2.04 32.01 10.71
C ARG A 96 2.44 32.99 9.62
N ARG A 97 1.81 32.94 8.45
CA ARG A 97 2.01 33.93 7.36
C ARG A 97 1.71 35.34 7.83
N ASP A 98 0.59 35.55 8.53
CA ASP A 98 0.18 36.88 9.03
C ASP A 98 1.11 37.38 10.13
N GLU A 99 1.65 36.51 10.97
CA GLU A 99 2.69 36.83 11.95
C GLU A 99 3.98 37.29 11.24
N LEU A 100 4.47 36.55 10.26
CA LEU A 100 5.68 36.88 9.48
C LEU A 100 5.51 38.20 8.76
N THR A 101 4.33 38.49 8.20
CA THR A 101 4.00 39.75 7.54
C THR A 101 4.07 40.90 8.55
N ARG A 102 3.55 40.74 9.75
CA ARG A 102 3.65 41.76 10.82
C ARG A 102 5.09 41.99 11.27
N LEU A 103 5.89 40.91 11.40
CA LEU A 103 7.31 41.05 11.76
C LEU A 103 8.10 41.80 10.69
N LEU A 104 7.82 41.57 9.41
CA LEU A 104 8.47 42.25 8.27
C LEU A 104 8.13 43.74 8.20
N ALA A 105 7.01 44.17 8.77
CA ALA A 105 6.65 45.59 8.86
C ALA A 105 7.57 46.37 9.82
N ASN A 106 8.39 45.73 10.65
CA ASN A 106 9.32 46.38 11.56
C ASN A 106 10.50 47.02 10.76
N ALA A 107 10.59 48.34 10.77
CA ALA A 107 11.63 49.07 10.05
C ALA A 107 13.05 48.89 10.64
N SER A 108 13.18 48.42 11.89
CA SER A 108 14.48 48.22 12.57
C SER A 108 15.12 46.86 12.32
N LEU A 109 14.54 46.02 11.48
CA LEU A 109 15.12 44.73 11.12
C LEU A 109 16.45 44.88 10.38
N SER A 110 17.45 44.11 10.77
CA SER A 110 18.67 43.98 9.98
C SER A 110 18.33 43.33 8.61
N GLN A 111 19.16 43.60 7.60
CA GLN A 111 18.99 43.02 6.28
C GLN A 111 18.98 41.47 6.32
N ALA A 112 19.84 40.85 7.16
CA ALA A 112 19.89 39.38 7.32
C ALA A 112 18.59 38.85 7.89
N ASN A 113 18.04 39.49 8.94
CA ASN A 113 16.78 39.04 9.55
C ASN A 113 15.60 39.24 8.61
N ARG A 114 15.57 40.37 7.88
CA ARG A 114 14.53 40.59 6.87
C ARG A 114 14.53 39.52 5.81
N LYS A 115 15.69 39.19 5.24
CA LYS A 115 15.82 38.13 4.23
C LYS A 115 15.38 36.75 4.76
N ALA A 116 15.70 36.44 6.01
CA ALA A 116 15.28 35.20 6.64
C ALA A 116 13.74 35.09 6.80
N LEU A 117 13.10 36.21 7.23
CA LEU A 117 11.65 36.28 7.36
C LEU A 117 10.94 36.22 6.00
N GLU A 118 11.48 36.88 4.99
CA GLU A 118 10.97 36.84 3.61
C GLU A 118 11.00 35.38 3.05
N SER A 119 12.09 34.65 3.30
CA SER A 119 12.19 33.23 2.90
C SER A 119 11.16 32.36 3.61
N GLN A 120 10.92 32.56 4.92
CA GLN A 120 9.90 31.87 5.66
C GLN A 120 8.49 32.20 5.13
N LEU A 121 8.22 33.48 4.87
CA LEU A 121 6.93 33.92 4.32
C LEU A 121 6.67 33.30 2.95
N ALA A 122 7.68 33.22 2.08
CA ALA A 122 7.56 32.51 0.79
C ALA A 122 7.20 31.04 0.98
N SER A 123 7.87 30.35 1.91
CA SER A 123 7.57 28.94 2.22
C SER A 123 6.14 28.73 2.73
N GLU A 124 5.64 29.63 3.60
CA GLU A 124 4.25 29.56 4.06
C GLU A 124 3.24 29.80 2.93
N ASN A 125 3.52 30.74 2.03
CA ASN A 125 2.67 30.99 0.87
C ASN A 125 2.64 29.77 -0.08
N ASP A 126 3.80 29.16 -0.35
CA ASP A 126 3.89 27.97 -1.19
C ASP A 126 3.11 26.80 -0.57
N PHE A 127 3.21 26.64 0.76
CA PHE A 127 2.46 25.61 1.47
C PHE A 127 0.94 25.85 1.40
N LEU A 128 0.49 27.07 1.65
CA LEU A 128 -0.94 27.42 1.53
C LEU A 128 -1.47 27.25 0.10
N ALA A 129 -0.65 27.55 -0.91
CA ALA A 129 -1.00 27.30 -2.31
C ALA A 129 -1.15 25.80 -2.60
N ALA A 130 -0.27 24.95 -2.03
CA ALA A 130 -0.35 23.50 -2.16
C ALA A 130 -1.58 22.88 -1.44
N LEU A 131 -2.10 23.56 -0.41
CA LEU A 131 -3.34 23.17 0.29
C LEU A 131 -4.62 23.72 -0.38
N ALA A 132 -4.50 24.44 -1.49
CA ALA A 132 -5.68 24.93 -2.21
C ALA A 132 -6.56 23.76 -2.70
N GLU A 133 -7.87 23.99 -2.77
CA GLU A 133 -8.78 23.00 -3.31
C GLU A 133 -8.43 22.70 -4.77
N PRO A 134 -8.45 21.40 -5.17
CA PRO A 134 -8.20 21.04 -6.56
C PRO A 134 -9.27 21.67 -7.47
N THR A 135 -8.82 22.14 -8.62
CA THR A 135 -9.69 22.66 -9.68
C THR A 135 -10.05 21.53 -10.65
N GLY A 136 -11.33 21.39 -11.01
CA GLY A 136 -11.79 20.36 -11.95
C GLY A 136 -13.27 20.06 -11.78
N ASP A 137 -13.73 18.98 -12.42
CA ASP A 137 -15.09 18.50 -12.25
C ASP A 137 -15.31 18.00 -10.81
N PRO A 138 -16.29 18.55 -10.08
CA PRO A 138 -16.57 18.13 -8.71
C PRO A 138 -16.86 16.62 -8.57
N ALA A 139 -17.47 15.99 -9.57
CA ALA A 139 -17.77 14.56 -9.54
C ALA A 139 -16.50 13.71 -9.70
N GLU A 140 -15.58 14.12 -10.56
CA GLU A 140 -14.27 13.45 -10.73
C GLU A 140 -13.42 13.59 -9.46
N ILE A 141 -13.39 14.79 -8.86
CA ILE A 141 -12.67 15.04 -7.61
C ILE A 141 -13.24 14.17 -6.47
N ALA A 142 -14.58 14.09 -6.37
CA ALA A 142 -15.22 13.26 -5.35
C ALA A 142 -14.92 11.76 -5.55
N SER A 143 -14.95 11.28 -6.80
CA SER A 143 -14.59 9.89 -7.14
C SER A 143 -13.15 9.58 -6.77
N ALA A 144 -12.21 10.44 -7.15
CA ALA A 144 -10.79 10.26 -6.81
C ALA A 144 -10.56 10.25 -5.28
N ARG A 145 -11.22 11.13 -4.54
CA ARG A 145 -11.17 11.14 -3.06
C ARG A 145 -11.72 9.85 -2.45
N ASP A 146 -12.79 9.31 -3.02
CA ASP A 146 -13.37 8.03 -2.58
C ASP A 146 -12.45 6.85 -2.85
N GLU A 147 -11.79 6.82 -4.00
CA GLU A 147 -10.80 5.79 -4.34
C GLU A 147 -9.60 5.82 -3.40
N VAL A 148 -9.06 7.01 -3.11
CA VAL A 148 -7.96 7.19 -2.16
C VAL A 148 -8.38 6.74 -0.76
N ALA A 149 -9.57 7.15 -0.30
CA ALA A 149 -10.09 6.71 1.00
C ALA A 149 -10.24 5.20 1.07
N ALA A 150 -10.82 4.58 0.03
CA ALA A 150 -11.00 3.14 -0.04
C ALA A 150 -9.66 2.39 0.01
N ALA A 151 -8.66 2.84 -0.75
CA ALA A 151 -7.34 2.24 -0.79
C ALA A 151 -6.64 2.31 0.58
N PHE A 152 -6.66 3.49 1.22
CA PHE A 152 -6.06 3.69 2.53
C PHE A 152 -6.72 2.84 3.62
N ILE A 153 -8.05 2.86 3.70
CA ILE A 153 -8.82 2.08 4.66
C ILE A 153 -8.57 0.57 4.47
N ARG A 154 -8.61 0.11 3.22
CA ARG A 154 -8.35 -1.30 2.89
C ARG A 154 -6.95 -1.72 3.32
N GLN A 155 -5.94 -0.90 3.01
CA GLN A 155 -4.56 -1.19 3.39
C GLN A 155 -4.38 -1.26 4.90
N TRP A 156 -4.96 -0.32 5.64
CA TRP A 156 -4.91 -0.34 7.11
C TRP A 156 -5.56 -1.60 7.70
N LYS A 157 -6.73 -2.00 7.17
CA LYS A 157 -7.43 -3.23 7.61
C LYS A 157 -6.61 -4.49 7.31
N ILE A 158 -5.94 -4.55 6.17
CA ILE A 158 -5.02 -5.64 5.81
C ILE A 158 -3.83 -5.66 6.79
N ASN A 159 -3.20 -4.51 7.03
CA ASN A 159 -2.08 -4.39 7.96
C ASN A 159 -2.48 -4.87 9.36
N ARG A 160 -3.63 -4.42 9.85
CA ARG A 160 -4.18 -4.87 11.14
C ARG A 160 -4.41 -6.38 11.18
N ALA A 161 -5.03 -6.95 10.16
CA ALA A 161 -5.32 -8.37 10.10
C ALA A 161 -4.03 -9.22 10.03
N LEU A 162 -3.04 -8.79 9.26
CA LEU A 162 -1.73 -9.43 9.21
C LEU A 162 -1.02 -9.35 10.57
N TYR A 163 -1.04 -8.18 11.21
CA TYR A 163 -0.46 -8.00 12.54
C TYR A 163 -1.13 -8.91 13.58
N GLN A 164 -2.45 -9.01 13.58
CA GLN A 164 -3.19 -9.89 14.48
C GLN A 164 -2.87 -11.37 14.25
N GLN A 165 -2.60 -11.77 13.02
CA GLN A 165 -2.33 -13.16 12.67
C GLN A 165 -0.87 -13.56 12.92
N TYR A 166 0.09 -12.69 12.62
CA TYR A 166 1.52 -13.03 12.61
C TYR A 166 2.34 -12.29 13.67
N GLY A 167 1.85 -11.15 14.17
CA GLY A 167 2.57 -10.32 15.15
C GLY A 167 3.91 -9.79 14.64
N GLY A 168 4.74 -9.36 15.56
CA GLY A 168 6.10 -8.88 15.31
C GLY A 168 6.20 -7.36 15.31
N ARG A 169 7.32 -6.83 14.84
CA ARG A 169 7.64 -5.40 14.89
C ARG A 169 6.89 -4.61 13.83
N ILE A 170 6.57 -3.39 14.20
CA ILE A 170 5.87 -2.43 13.34
C ILE A 170 6.85 -1.32 12.98
N ILE A 171 6.84 -0.89 11.72
CA ILE A 171 7.59 0.27 11.25
C ILE A 171 6.66 1.47 11.07
N PHE A 172 7.23 2.65 11.28
CA PHE A 172 6.57 3.90 10.95
C PHE A 172 6.76 4.18 9.46
N GLN A 173 5.65 4.37 8.75
CA GLN A 173 5.62 4.78 7.35
C GLN A 173 4.76 6.02 7.18
N GLN A 174 5.02 6.79 6.14
CA GLN A 174 4.24 8.00 5.83
C GLN A 174 2.75 7.70 5.63
N GLY A 175 2.41 6.51 5.12
CA GLY A 175 1.05 6.01 4.97
C GLY A 175 0.45 5.34 6.21
N GLY A 176 1.11 5.43 7.38
CA GLY A 176 0.67 4.82 8.63
C GLY A 176 1.53 3.62 9.07
N PRO A 177 1.14 2.90 10.12
CA PRO A 177 1.89 1.75 10.63
C PRO A 177 1.90 0.58 9.64
N GLU A 178 3.09 -0.01 9.42
CA GLU A 178 3.26 -1.22 8.63
C GLU A 178 3.81 -2.35 9.50
N PRO A 179 3.16 -3.51 9.59
CA PRO A 179 3.61 -4.64 10.39
C PRO A 179 4.66 -5.45 9.61
N LEU A 180 5.92 -4.96 9.57
CA LEU A 180 6.99 -5.48 8.71
C LEU A 180 7.25 -6.97 8.93
N ASP A 181 7.37 -7.39 10.19
CA ASP A 181 7.63 -8.81 10.52
C ASP A 181 6.43 -9.71 10.15
N ALA A 182 5.21 -9.19 10.26
CA ALA A 182 4.00 -9.91 9.82
C ALA A 182 3.98 -10.11 8.31
N TYR A 183 4.31 -9.06 7.54
CA TYR A 183 4.46 -9.17 6.08
C TYR A 183 5.51 -10.20 5.69
N ARG A 184 6.68 -10.17 6.35
CA ARG A 184 7.72 -11.17 6.09
C ARG A 184 7.20 -12.59 6.28
N LYS A 185 6.59 -12.89 7.43
CA LYS A 185 6.04 -14.22 7.74
C LYS A 185 4.95 -14.64 6.76
N PHE A 186 4.07 -13.71 6.41
CA PHE A 186 3.02 -13.94 5.41
C PHE A 186 3.64 -14.31 4.06
N LEU A 187 4.61 -13.55 3.56
CA LEU A 187 5.28 -13.82 2.29
C LEU A 187 6.08 -15.13 2.30
N GLU A 188 6.77 -15.44 3.40
CA GLU A 188 7.46 -16.73 3.57
C GLU A 188 6.48 -17.89 3.47
N GLN A 189 5.30 -17.79 4.09
CA GLN A 189 4.24 -18.78 4.00
C GLN A 189 3.68 -18.91 2.59
N GLN A 190 3.36 -17.79 1.91
CA GLN A 190 2.84 -17.81 0.54
C GLN A 190 3.86 -18.41 -0.44
N ARG A 191 5.15 -18.11 -0.24
CA ARG A 191 6.24 -18.74 -1.02
C ARG A 191 6.32 -20.24 -0.80
N ALA A 192 6.24 -20.69 0.44
CA ALA A 192 6.27 -22.12 0.78
C ALA A 192 5.07 -22.91 0.20
N GLN A 193 3.92 -22.22 0.04
CA GLN A 193 2.73 -22.77 -0.62
C GLN A 193 2.82 -22.76 -2.16
N GLY A 194 3.85 -22.12 -2.72
CA GLY A 194 4.01 -22.00 -4.18
C GLY A 194 3.14 -20.92 -4.82
N ASP A 195 2.55 -20.04 -4.02
CA ASP A 195 1.68 -18.96 -4.51
C ASP A 195 2.44 -17.91 -5.30
N PHE A 196 3.73 -17.76 -5.04
CA PHE A 196 4.61 -16.99 -5.90
C PHE A 196 6.02 -17.58 -5.98
N VAL A 197 6.69 -17.25 -7.08
CA VAL A 197 8.11 -17.56 -7.30
C VAL A 197 8.78 -16.38 -8.01
N ILE A 198 9.99 -16.04 -7.60
CA ILE A 198 10.83 -15.05 -8.28
C ILE A 198 11.96 -15.83 -8.95
N VAL A 199 12.05 -15.78 -10.29
CA VAL A 199 13.03 -16.57 -11.04
C VAL A 199 14.34 -15.82 -11.26
N ASN A 200 14.29 -14.49 -11.28
CA ASN A 200 15.48 -13.64 -11.37
C ASN A 200 16.11 -13.48 -9.98
N LYS A 201 17.32 -14.01 -9.80
CA LYS A 201 18.03 -14.01 -8.51
C LYS A 201 18.42 -12.62 -7.99
N GLN A 202 18.64 -11.66 -8.88
CA GLN A 202 18.93 -10.27 -8.49
C GLN A 202 17.68 -9.60 -7.94
N LEU A 203 16.54 -9.75 -8.63
CA LEU A 203 15.25 -9.25 -8.17
C LEU A 203 14.80 -9.94 -6.89
N GLU A 204 15.05 -11.26 -6.73
CA GLU A 204 14.74 -11.98 -5.51
C GLU A 204 15.49 -11.40 -4.29
N ARG A 205 16.80 -11.13 -4.44
CA ARG A 205 17.59 -10.49 -3.37
C ARG A 205 17.07 -9.07 -3.04
N ALA A 206 16.74 -8.29 -4.07
CA ALA A 206 16.20 -6.94 -3.89
C ALA A 206 14.83 -6.96 -3.21
N PHE A 207 13.94 -7.87 -3.62
CA PHE A 207 12.64 -8.09 -3.00
C PHE A 207 12.74 -8.37 -1.49
N TRP A 208 13.56 -9.37 -1.12
CA TRP A 208 13.69 -9.76 0.28
C TRP A 208 14.48 -8.76 1.11
N ARG A 209 15.35 -7.94 0.52
CA ARG A 209 16.12 -6.91 1.23
C ARG A 209 15.21 -5.95 1.99
N TYR A 210 14.05 -5.60 1.44
CA TYR A 210 13.07 -4.75 2.13
C TYR A 210 12.64 -5.34 3.47
N TYR A 211 12.39 -6.64 3.54
CA TYR A 211 11.87 -7.31 4.75
C TYR A 211 12.96 -7.80 5.70
N LEU A 212 14.22 -7.85 5.27
CA LEU A 212 15.31 -8.45 6.03
C LEU A 212 16.36 -7.44 6.48
N ASN A 213 16.37 -6.22 5.95
CA ASN A 213 17.35 -5.21 6.31
C ASN A 213 16.73 -4.17 7.25
N ASP A 214 16.83 -4.42 8.54
CA ASP A 214 16.31 -3.53 9.58
C ASP A 214 16.84 -2.09 9.51
N ALA A 215 18.07 -1.89 8.98
CA ALA A 215 18.67 -0.57 8.84
C ALA A 215 17.94 0.36 7.84
N MET A 216 17.04 -0.17 7.05
CA MET A 216 16.21 0.60 6.11
C MET A 216 14.94 1.17 6.76
N HIS A 217 14.65 0.84 8.00
CA HIS A 217 13.36 1.08 8.62
C HIS A 217 13.47 1.80 9.97
N SER A 218 12.45 2.61 10.26
CA SER A 218 12.24 3.20 11.59
C SER A 218 11.16 2.41 12.31
N PHE A 219 11.55 1.61 13.29
CA PHE A 219 10.64 0.81 14.09
C PHE A 219 10.00 1.62 15.21
N TYR A 220 8.77 1.29 15.57
CA TYR A 220 8.22 1.70 16.86
C TYR A 220 9.09 1.11 17.98
N PRO A 221 9.36 1.86 19.07
CA PRO A 221 10.11 1.32 20.21
C PRO A 221 9.35 0.12 20.80
N ALA A 222 10.05 -0.98 21.00
CA ALA A 222 9.45 -2.21 21.52
C ALA A 222 8.78 -1.99 22.89
N GLY A 223 7.51 -2.38 23.03
CA GLY A 223 6.72 -2.20 24.24
C GLY A 223 6.24 -0.77 24.45
N SER A 224 6.42 0.15 23.48
CA SER A 224 5.91 1.51 23.59
C SER A 224 4.39 1.57 23.50
N LYS A 225 3.82 2.67 23.99
CA LYS A 225 2.39 2.93 23.86
C LYS A 225 1.97 3.07 22.38
N GLU A 226 2.83 3.67 21.59
CA GLU A 226 2.62 3.88 20.16
C GLU A 226 2.57 2.53 19.41
N GLU A 227 3.46 1.58 19.73
CA GLU A 227 3.42 0.24 19.17
C GLU A 227 2.13 -0.49 19.56
N ALA A 228 1.75 -0.46 20.83
CA ALA A 228 0.54 -1.10 21.32
C ALA A 228 -0.72 -0.55 20.66
N GLN A 229 -0.76 0.77 20.38
CA GLN A 229 -1.90 1.45 19.81
C GLN A 229 -1.93 1.47 18.27
N ALA A 230 -0.86 1.07 17.59
CA ALA A 230 -0.71 1.21 16.14
C ALA A 230 -1.88 0.64 15.32
N PHE A 231 -2.53 -0.43 15.82
CA PHE A 231 -3.66 -1.09 15.16
C PHE A 231 -4.90 -1.23 16.05
N GLU A 232 -4.95 -0.60 17.22
CA GLU A 232 -6.13 -0.67 18.09
C GLU A 232 -7.28 0.14 17.51
N THR A 233 -7.01 1.38 17.13
CA THR A 233 -8.02 2.31 16.63
C THR A 233 -7.66 2.76 15.22
N PRO A 234 -8.60 2.72 14.28
CA PRO A 234 -8.35 3.29 12.95
C PRO A 234 -8.08 4.80 13.07
N PRO A 235 -7.23 5.37 12.19
CA PRO A 235 -6.92 6.81 12.21
C PRO A 235 -8.09 7.70 11.78
N TRP A 236 -9.24 7.13 11.40
CA TRP A 236 -10.49 7.84 11.15
C TRP A 236 -11.51 7.50 12.24
N PRO A 237 -12.40 8.45 12.64
CA PRO A 237 -13.39 8.20 13.68
C PRO A 237 -14.31 7.05 13.30
N SER A 238 -14.53 6.12 14.24
CA SER A 238 -15.63 5.15 14.11
C SER A 238 -16.90 5.83 14.62
N ASN A 239 -17.93 5.91 13.80
CA ASN A 239 -19.26 6.32 14.23
C ASN A 239 -19.88 5.28 15.15
#